data_3c08b9e2a92b22f65475e14bdaf4eddd
#
_entry.id   3c08b9e2a92b22f65475e14bdaf4eddd
#
_cell.length_a   1.000
_cell.length_b   1.000
_cell.length_c   1.000
_cell.angle_alpha   90.00
_cell.angle_beta   90.00
_cell.angle_gamma   90.00
#
_symmetry.space_group_name_H-M   'P 1'
#
loop_
_entity.id
_entity.type
_entity.pdbx_description
1 polymer ?
#
loop_
_entity_poly.entity_id
_entity_poly.type
_entity_poly.pdbx_seq_one_letter_code
_entity_poly.pdbx_strand_id
1 'polypeptide(L)'
;IHGISDKTYYIGSKVSYMTDVYATDFSGQEIDVEVDKSQVNTSQPGSYIVYYKAVDSDGNETVEEVTFTFIEEETQEVKSSSSYSTLDEVVAAVLQDITDSSMSKGQKARAIYKYAHSKIGYTGNSYTKSSEWQDEAFEALKVIKKNGYVAGDCFTYASVDRALLDGIGAECIWVDNQGARSGDHSWILCNLGTGWYHFDSTRMYDGFECFMLTDSQVQDYIN
;
A
#
# COMPACT_ATOMS: atom_id res chain seq x y z
N ILE A 1 -23.31 -3.57 -20.99
CA ILE A 1 -21.87 -3.85 -20.77
C ILE A 1 -21.58 -3.58 -19.29
N HIS A 2 -20.80 -4.44 -18.64
CA HIS A 2 -20.49 -4.39 -17.20
C HIS A 2 -18.98 -4.32 -16.99
N GLY A 3 -18.55 -3.84 -15.81
CA GLY A 3 -17.13 -3.80 -15.41
C GLY A 3 -16.31 -2.68 -16.02
N ILE A 4 -16.92 -1.80 -16.81
CA ILE A 4 -16.25 -0.63 -17.39
C ILE A 4 -16.28 0.55 -16.39
N SER A 5 -15.21 1.34 -16.38
CA SER A 5 -15.11 2.58 -15.57
C SER A 5 -13.94 3.42 -16.05
N ASP A 6 -13.99 4.71 -15.74
CA ASP A 6 -12.82 5.60 -15.92
C ASP A 6 -11.63 5.09 -15.12
N LYS A 7 -10.44 5.15 -15.74
CA LYS A 7 -9.18 4.64 -15.14
C LYS A 7 -8.06 5.64 -15.35
N THR A 8 -7.18 5.70 -14.35
CA THR A 8 -5.95 6.50 -14.43
C THR A 8 -4.73 5.58 -14.40
N TYR A 9 -3.79 5.80 -15.30
CA TYR A 9 -2.55 5.06 -15.45
C TYR A 9 -1.36 6.02 -15.52
N TYR A 10 -0.19 5.56 -15.12
CA TYR A 10 1.05 6.24 -15.47
C TYR A 10 1.47 5.94 -16.90
N ILE A 11 2.15 6.87 -17.55
CA ILE A 11 2.71 6.69 -18.89
C ILE A 11 3.60 5.45 -18.89
N GLY A 12 3.45 4.61 -19.92
CA GLY A 12 4.23 3.37 -20.07
C GLY A 12 3.73 2.19 -19.24
N SER A 13 2.70 2.36 -18.38
CA SER A 13 2.09 1.24 -17.67
C SER A 13 1.45 0.23 -18.61
N LYS A 14 1.44 -1.04 -18.20
CA LYS A 14 0.69 -2.07 -18.90
C LYS A 14 -0.81 -1.86 -18.65
N VAL A 15 -1.54 -1.56 -19.71
CA VAL A 15 -2.99 -1.31 -19.66
C VAL A 15 -3.75 -2.59 -19.95
N SER A 16 -4.72 -2.92 -19.10
CA SER A 16 -5.69 -3.97 -19.36
C SER A 16 -7.06 -3.35 -19.64
N TYR A 17 -7.58 -3.60 -20.82
CA TYR A 17 -8.85 -3.05 -21.27
C TYR A 17 -10.04 -3.96 -20.95
N MET A 18 -9.82 -5.27 -20.78
CA MET A 18 -10.87 -6.28 -20.65
C MET A 18 -10.96 -6.94 -19.27
N THR A 19 -10.19 -6.46 -18.27
CA THR A 19 -10.29 -7.02 -16.92
C THR A 19 -11.67 -6.72 -16.34
N ASP A 20 -12.40 -7.78 -15.95
CA ASP A 20 -13.75 -7.74 -15.39
C ASP A 20 -14.83 -7.16 -16.31
N VAL A 21 -14.52 -6.97 -17.63
CA VAL A 21 -15.48 -6.47 -18.62
C VAL A 21 -16.21 -7.65 -19.26
N TYR A 22 -17.54 -7.60 -19.23
CA TYR A 22 -18.44 -8.55 -19.88
C TYR A 22 -19.73 -7.88 -20.29
N ALA A 23 -20.48 -8.48 -21.18
CA ALA A 23 -21.83 -8.05 -21.53
C ALA A 23 -22.80 -9.23 -21.54
N THR A 24 -24.06 -8.95 -21.27
CA THR A 24 -25.15 -9.92 -21.37
C THR A 24 -26.27 -9.38 -22.23
N ASP A 25 -26.94 -10.26 -22.97
CA ASP A 25 -28.17 -9.95 -23.65
C ASP A 25 -29.36 -9.86 -22.67
N PHE A 26 -30.55 -9.62 -23.20
CA PHE A 26 -31.81 -9.51 -22.43
C PHE A 26 -32.19 -10.81 -21.71
N SER A 27 -31.71 -11.96 -22.17
CA SER A 27 -31.97 -13.27 -21.58
C SER A 27 -30.95 -13.59 -20.46
N GLY A 28 -29.91 -12.77 -20.30
CA GLY A 28 -28.78 -12.99 -19.38
C GLY A 28 -27.66 -13.87 -19.97
N GLN A 29 -27.72 -14.16 -21.28
CA GLN A 29 -26.66 -14.88 -21.97
C GLN A 29 -25.48 -13.92 -22.21
N GLU A 30 -24.26 -14.38 -21.92
CA GLU A 30 -23.03 -13.61 -22.17
C GLU A 30 -22.80 -13.45 -23.69
N ILE A 31 -22.43 -12.22 -24.08
CA ILE A 31 -22.11 -11.83 -25.46
C ILE A 31 -20.73 -11.18 -25.51
N ASP A 32 -20.09 -11.27 -26.67
CA ASP A 32 -18.76 -10.73 -26.88
C ASP A 32 -18.72 -9.20 -26.76
N VAL A 33 -17.68 -8.67 -26.16
CA VAL A 33 -17.39 -7.25 -26.07
C VAL A 33 -16.17 -6.91 -26.92
N GLU A 34 -16.36 -6.01 -27.88
CA GLU A 34 -15.27 -5.42 -28.65
C GLU A 34 -14.79 -4.14 -27.97
N VAL A 35 -13.47 -3.86 -28.01
CA VAL A 35 -12.91 -2.63 -27.47
C VAL A 35 -12.16 -1.86 -28.56
N ASP A 36 -12.58 -0.60 -28.79
CA ASP A 36 -11.84 0.34 -29.62
C ASP A 36 -11.00 1.27 -28.75
N LYS A 37 -9.69 1.10 -28.85
CA LYS A 37 -8.65 1.88 -28.19
C LYS A 37 -7.75 2.61 -29.17
N SER A 38 -8.18 2.78 -30.40
CA SER A 38 -7.38 3.35 -31.51
C SER A 38 -6.90 4.77 -31.22
N GLN A 39 -7.61 5.50 -30.37
CA GLN A 39 -7.28 6.87 -29.97
C GLN A 39 -6.35 6.95 -28.75
N VAL A 40 -6.03 5.82 -28.09
CA VAL A 40 -5.25 5.82 -26.85
C VAL A 40 -3.75 5.89 -27.14
N ASN A 41 -3.11 6.91 -26.60
CA ASN A 41 -1.66 7.01 -26.60
C ASN A 41 -1.11 6.83 -25.18
N THR A 42 -0.62 5.64 -24.88
CA THR A 42 -0.09 5.27 -23.55
C THR A 42 1.28 5.91 -23.24
N SER A 43 1.87 6.60 -24.22
CA SER A 43 3.22 7.21 -24.10
C SER A 43 3.16 8.72 -23.89
N GLN A 44 2.00 9.32 -23.82
CA GLN A 44 1.81 10.76 -23.61
C GLN A 44 0.74 11.01 -22.54
N PRO A 45 0.94 12.05 -21.70
CA PRO A 45 -0.08 12.44 -20.73
C PRO A 45 -1.32 12.95 -21.47
N GLY A 46 -2.49 12.64 -20.93
CA GLY A 46 -3.77 13.06 -21.50
C GLY A 46 -4.90 12.12 -21.14
N SER A 47 -6.11 12.55 -21.49
CA SER A 47 -7.34 11.75 -21.33
C SER A 47 -7.78 11.25 -22.69
N TYR A 48 -8.00 9.96 -22.82
CA TYR A 48 -8.34 9.28 -24.05
C TYR A 48 -9.65 8.50 -23.87
N ILE A 49 -10.53 8.55 -24.85
CA ILE A 49 -11.78 7.82 -24.81
C ILE A 49 -11.55 6.40 -25.37
N VAL A 50 -12.06 5.42 -24.64
CA VAL A 50 -12.11 4.01 -25.03
C VAL A 50 -13.57 3.63 -25.21
N TYR A 51 -13.89 3.03 -26.34
CA TYR A 51 -15.25 2.57 -26.63
C TYR A 51 -15.36 1.07 -26.44
N TYR A 52 -16.43 0.64 -25.77
CA TYR A 52 -16.81 -0.76 -25.62
C TYR A 52 -18.10 -0.98 -26.35
N LYS A 53 -18.12 -2.00 -27.21
CA LYS A 53 -19.26 -2.34 -28.07
C LYS A 53 -19.65 -3.78 -27.84
N ALA A 54 -20.93 -4.01 -27.70
CA ALA A 54 -21.53 -5.35 -27.70
C ALA A 54 -22.74 -5.40 -28.68
N VAL A 55 -22.89 -6.55 -29.34
CA VAL A 55 -24.01 -6.78 -30.28
C VAL A 55 -24.66 -8.09 -29.89
N ASP A 56 -25.98 -8.09 -29.69
CA ASP A 56 -26.72 -9.30 -29.40
C ASP A 56 -27.06 -10.11 -30.67
N SER A 57 -27.67 -11.29 -30.50
CA SER A 57 -28.05 -12.17 -31.60
C SER A 57 -29.11 -11.58 -32.54
N ASP A 58 -29.86 -10.59 -32.08
CA ASP A 58 -30.90 -9.89 -32.85
C ASP A 58 -30.34 -8.66 -33.60
N GLY A 59 -29.07 -8.37 -33.42
CA GLY A 59 -28.37 -7.26 -34.05
C GLY A 59 -28.50 -5.93 -33.30
N ASN A 60 -29.00 -5.93 -32.07
CA ASN A 60 -29.04 -4.71 -31.27
C ASN A 60 -27.63 -4.39 -30.76
N GLU A 61 -27.20 -3.15 -30.96
CA GLU A 61 -25.87 -2.68 -30.61
C GLU A 61 -25.95 -1.77 -29.39
N THR A 62 -25.00 -2.00 -28.44
CA THR A 62 -24.72 -1.10 -27.31
C THR A 62 -23.28 -0.62 -27.40
N VAL A 63 -23.09 0.70 -27.36
CA VAL A 63 -21.75 1.31 -27.30
C VAL A 63 -21.67 2.17 -26.05
N GLU A 64 -20.66 1.95 -25.25
CA GLU A 64 -20.37 2.76 -24.06
C GLU A 64 -18.94 3.30 -24.11
N GLU A 65 -18.73 4.49 -23.56
CA GLU A 65 -17.44 5.14 -23.53
C GLU A 65 -16.94 5.32 -22.09
N VAL A 66 -15.63 5.17 -21.90
CA VAL A 66 -14.95 5.47 -20.65
C VAL A 66 -13.68 6.26 -20.93
N THR A 67 -13.24 7.01 -19.95
CA THR A 67 -12.03 7.84 -20.06
C THR A 67 -10.84 7.12 -19.41
N PHE A 68 -9.76 6.92 -20.19
CA PHE A 68 -8.48 6.47 -19.69
C PHE A 68 -7.54 7.68 -19.64
N THR A 69 -7.15 8.07 -18.44
CA THR A 69 -6.24 9.21 -18.22
C THR A 69 -4.83 8.70 -17.98
N PHE A 70 -3.88 9.17 -18.78
CA PHE A 70 -2.46 8.90 -18.58
C PHE A 70 -1.81 10.16 -18.00
N ILE A 71 -1.11 9.96 -16.88
CA ILE A 71 -0.37 11.02 -16.20
C ILE A 71 1.12 10.68 -16.25
N GLU A 72 1.96 11.70 -16.29
CA GLU A 72 3.38 11.48 -16.02
C GLU A 72 3.52 10.95 -14.60
N GLU A 73 4.32 9.89 -14.44
CA GLU A 73 4.83 9.59 -13.12
C GLU A 73 5.60 10.85 -12.71
N GLU A 74 5.16 11.54 -11.65
CA GLU A 74 6.02 12.55 -11.06
C GLU A 74 7.30 11.81 -10.66
N THR A 75 8.26 11.79 -11.56
CA THR A 75 9.64 11.49 -11.21
C THR A 75 10.10 12.63 -10.32
N GLN A 76 9.73 12.54 -9.05
CA GLN A 76 10.57 13.16 -8.05
C GLN A 76 11.95 12.57 -8.34
N GLU A 77 12.84 13.41 -8.87
CA GLU A 77 14.24 13.05 -9.06
C GLU A 77 14.64 12.24 -7.84
N VAL A 78 14.92 10.96 -8.04
CA VAL A 78 15.57 10.15 -7.02
C VAL A 78 16.84 10.90 -6.75
N LYS A 79 16.80 11.77 -5.72
CA LYS A 79 18.00 12.33 -5.15
C LYS A 79 18.82 11.14 -4.65
N SER A 80 19.62 10.60 -5.55
CA SER A 80 20.68 9.66 -5.21
C SER A 80 21.76 10.45 -4.48
N SER A 81 21.45 10.87 -3.29
CA SER A 81 22.38 11.23 -2.21
C SER A 81 21.59 11.49 -0.92
N SER A 82 21.42 10.51 -0.16
CA SER A 82 21.59 10.35 1.31
C SER A 82 21.29 11.50 2.26
N SER A 83 20.46 12.50 2.00
CA SER A 83 20.04 13.41 3.05
C SER A 83 18.56 13.78 2.91
N TYR A 84 17.70 12.94 3.48
CA TYR A 84 16.33 13.34 3.81
C TYR A 84 16.40 14.36 4.93
N SER A 85 15.64 15.45 4.84
CA SER A 85 15.60 16.52 5.84
C SER A 85 14.40 16.40 6.78
N THR A 86 13.38 15.64 6.38
CA THR A 86 12.16 15.43 7.17
C THR A 86 11.72 13.97 7.15
N LEU A 87 10.92 13.59 8.16
CA LEU A 87 10.30 12.26 8.22
C LEU A 87 9.41 12.02 6.99
N ASP A 88 8.62 13.00 6.58
CA ASP A 88 7.71 12.88 5.43
C ASP A 88 8.47 12.57 4.13
N GLU A 89 9.63 13.18 3.91
CA GLU A 89 10.46 12.92 2.73
C GLU A 89 10.93 11.46 2.67
N VAL A 90 11.42 10.92 3.78
CA VAL A 90 11.90 9.53 3.79
C VAL A 90 10.75 8.53 3.76
N VAL A 91 9.62 8.83 4.39
CA VAL A 91 8.39 8.03 4.33
C VAL A 91 7.89 7.95 2.88
N ALA A 92 7.76 9.09 2.19
CA ALA A 92 7.34 9.13 0.79
C ALA A 92 8.27 8.31 -0.10
N ALA A 93 9.59 8.44 0.08
CA ALA A 93 10.59 7.69 -0.68
C ALA A 93 10.52 6.17 -0.43
N VAL A 94 10.20 5.73 0.80
CA VAL A 94 10.02 4.31 1.11
C VAL A 94 8.71 3.79 0.52
N LEU A 95 7.62 4.53 0.68
CA LEU A 95 6.32 4.13 0.14
C LEU A 95 6.35 4.02 -1.38
N GLN A 96 7.07 4.90 -2.07
CA GLN A 96 7.29 4.81 -3.52
C GLN A 96 8.01 3.51 -3.92
N ASP A 97 8.98 3.04 -3.12
CA ASP A 97 9.71 1.80 -3.41
C ASP A 97 8.86 0.53 -3.21
N ILE A 98 7.91 0.56 -2.27
CA ILE A 98 7.20 -0.65 -1.81
C ILE A 98 5.73 -0.71 -2.16
N THR A 99 5.16 0.38 -2.70
CA THR A 99 3.74 0.47 -3.07
C THR A 99 3.57 1.10 -4.44
N ASP A 100 2.40 0.91 -5.03
CA ASP A 100 1.98 1.58 -6.26
C ASP A 100 0.52 2.07 -6.16
N SER A 101 0.08 2.85 -7.16
CA SER A 101 -1.25 3.45 -7.19
C SER A 101 -2.40 2.44 -7.37
N SER A 102 -2.10 1.23 -7.86
CA SER A 102 -3.10 0.16 -8.04
C SER A 102 -3.41 -0.59 -6.75
N MET A 103 -2.54 -0.47 -5.74
CA MET A 103 -2.69 -1.16 -4.47
C MET A 103 -3.79 -0.53 -3.62
N SER A 104 -4.69 -1.38 -3.09
CA SER A 104 -5.60 -0.99 -2.01
C SER A 104 -4.83 -0.62 -0.73
N LYS A 105 -5.47 0.11 0.20
CA LYS A 105 -4.85 0.42 1.51
C LYS A 105 -4.39 -0.86 2.25
N GLY A 106 -5.14 -1.95 2.20
CA GLY A 106 -4.75 -3.22 2.81
C GLY A 106 -3.52 -3.85 2.17
N GLN A 107 -3.39 -3.77 0.84
CA GLN A 107 -2.19 -4.23 0.13
C GLN A 107 -0.96 -3.38 0.47
N LYS A 108 -1.13 -2.05 0.55
CA LYS A 108 -0.08 -1.13 0.99
C LYS A 108 0.36 -1.42 2.43
N ALA A 109 -0.59 -1.62 3.34
CA ALA A 109 -0.30 -2.01 4.72
C ALA A 109 0.48 -3.34 4.79
N ARG A 110 0.13 -4.32 3.95
CA ARG A 110 0.88 -5.59 3.88
C ARG A 110 2.31 -5.41 3.35
N ALA A 111 2.51 -4.50 2.41
CA ALA A 111 3.84 -4.14 1.90
C ALA A 111 4.69 -3.46 3.00
N ILE A 112 4.08 -2.55 3.77
CA ILE A 112 4.70 -1.89 4.94
C ILE A 112 5.14 -2.93 5.97
N TYR A 113 4.24 -3.85 6.36
CA TYR A 113 4.54 -4.93 7.30
C TYR A 113 5.76 -5.73 6.87
N LYS A 114 5.76 -6.21 5.62
CA LYS A 114 6.88 -6.98 5.06
C LYS A 114 8.18 -6.17 5.01
N TYR A 115 8.08 -4.89 4.69
CA TYR A 115 9.23 -4.00 4.65
C TYR A 115 9.87 -3.86 6.03
N ALA A 116 9.13 -3.41 7.03
CA ALA A 116 9.64 -3.23 8.39
C ALA A 116 10.15 -4.56 8.96
N HIS A 117 9.37 -5.64 8.85
CA HIS A 117 9.76 -6.98 9.28
C HIS A 117 11.09 -7.45 8.67
N SER A 118 11.36 -7.14 7.39
CA SER A 118 12.57 -7.58 6.69
C SER A 118 13.77 -6.66 6.90
N LYS A 119 13.53 -5.37 7.17
CA LYS A 119 14.57 -4.32 7.20
C LYS A 119 15.04 -3.96 8.60
N ILE A 120 14.32 -4.36 9.63
CA ILE A 120 14.69 -4.13 11.02
C ILE A 120 15.09 -5.45 11.66
N GLY A 121 16.20 -5.48 12.38
CA GLY A 121 16.62 -6.63 13.15
C GLY A 121 16.49 -6.36 14.64
N TYR A 122 15.89 -7.29 15.37
CA TYR A 122 15.65 -7.13 16.81
C TYR A 122 16.95 -7.27 17.62
N THR A 123 17.26 -6.26 18.45
CA THR A 123 18.45 -6.25 19.32
C THR A 123 18.14 -5.94 20.78
N GLY A 124 16.87 -5.63 21.11
CA GLY A 124 16.44 -5.26 22.47
C GLY A 124 16.82 -3.83 22.89
N ASN A 125 17.28 -3.01 21.96
CA ASN A 125 17.55 -1.58 22.18
C ASN A 125 17.05 -0.80 20.96
N SER A 126 16.36 0.32 21.22
CA SER A 126 15.96 1.25 20.17
C SER A 126 17.16 1.82 19.42
N TYR A 127 16.97 2.18 18.17
CA TYR A 127 18.05 2.66 17.30
C TYR A 127 18.57 4.02 17.75
N THR A 128 17.67 4.92 18.16
CA THR A 128 18.03 6.21 18.74
C THR A 128 17.89 6.18 20.27
N LYS A 129 18.26 7.28 20.91
CA LYS A 129 18.01 7.49 22.35
C LYS A 129 16.83 8.45 22.57
N SER A 130 16.12 8.83 21.51
CA SER A 130 14.94 9.67 21.61
C SER A 130 13.76 8.87 22.15
N SER A 131 12.93 9.50 22.97
CA SER A 131 11.62 8.98 23.38
C SER A 131 10.53 9.32 22.38
N GLU A 132 10.86 10.17 21.37
CA GLU A 132 9.90 10.61 20.34
C GLU A 132 9.94 9.63 19.17
N TRP A 133 8.81 8.99 18.89
CA TRP A 133 8.72 7.99 17.84
C TRP A 133 9.03 8.55 16.42
N GLN A 134 8.80 9.85 16.21
CA GLN A 134 9.11 10.51 14.95
C GLN A 134 10.62 10.54 14.70
N ASP A 135 11.42 10.85 15.73
CA ASP A 135 12.88 10.86 15.63
C ASP A 135 13.41 9.44 15.36
N GLU A 136 12.88 8.44 16.08
CA GLU A 136 13.25 7.04 15.90
C GLU A 136 12.94 6.57 14.48
N ALA A 137 11.71 6.83 13.99
CA ALA A 137 11.29 6.47 12.64
C ALA A 137 12.16 7.16 11.57
N PHE A 138 12.44 8.45 11.74
CA PHE A 138 13.23 9.22 10.79
C PHE A 138 14.64 8.68 10.64
N GLU A 139 15.34 8.49 11.74
CA GLU A 139 16.71 7.99 11.72
C GLU A 139 16.78 6.53 11.26
N ALA A 140 15.85 5.68 11.69
CA ALA A 140 15.77 4.30 11.24
C ALA A 140 15.54 4.18 9.72
N LEU A 141 14.56 4.91 9.18
CA LEU A 141 14.25 4.90 7.74
C LEU A 141 15.41 5.44 6.89
N LYS A 142 16.10 6.50 7.34
CA LYS A 142 17.31 7.01 6.67
C LYS A 142 18.41 5.94 6.59
N VAL A 143 18.62 5.22 7.69
CA VAL A 143 19.63 4.16 7.75
C VAL A 143 19.24 2.98 6.86
N ILE A 144 17.96 2.60 6.86
CA ILE A 144 17.46 1.55 5.97
C ILE A 144 17.66 1.95 4.50
N LYS A 145 17.30 3.18 4.13
CA LYS A 145 17.49 3.68 2.74
C LYS A 145 18.97 3.70 2.34
N LYS A 146 19.87 4.01 3.26
CA LYS A 146 21.30 4.07 3.00
C LYS A 146 22.00 2.69 3.00
N ASN A 147 21.68 1.86 3.98
CA ASN A 147 22.43 0.63 4.29
C ASN A 147 21.61 -0.64 4.00
N GLY A 148 20.31 -0.51 3.68
CA GLY A 148 19.40 -1.62 3.45
C GLY A 148 18.84 -2.29 4.70
N TYR A 149 19.25 -1.87 5.90
CA TYR A 149 18.96 -2.53 7.18
C TYR A 149 19.27 -1.61 8.37
N VAL A 150 18.51 -1.78 9.47
CA VAL A 150 18.75 -1.14 10.78
C VAL A 150 18.54 -2.16 11.90
N ALA A 151 19.27 -2.00 13.02
CA ALA A 151 19.05 -2.75 14.26
C ALA A 151 18.18 -1.91 15.21
N GLY A 152 17.22 -2.55 15.90
CA GLY A 152 16.30 -1.86 16.80
C GLY A 152 15.56 -2.80 17.75
N ASP A 153 14.56 -2.29 18.44
CA ASP A 153 13.65 -3.03 19.31
C ASP A 153 12.19 -2.80 18.89
N CYS A 154 11.21 -3.19 19.73
CA CYS A 154 9.80 -3.00 19.46
C CYS A 154 9.43 -1.52 19.24
N PHE A 155 10.09 -0.58 19.93
CA PHE A 155 9.89 0.85 19.73
C PHE A 155 10.32 1.30 18.32
N THR A 156 11.45 0.79 17.81
CA THR A 156 11.91 1.05 16.44
C THR A 156 10.92 0.52 15.40
N TYR A 157 10.44 -0.73 15.59
CA TYR A 157 9.44 -1.33 14.71
C TYR A 157 8.14 -0.52 14.71
N ALA A 158 7.58 -0.26 15.90
CA ALA A 158 6.33 0.50 16.04
C ALA A 158 6.44 1.93 15.46
N SER A 159 7.60 2.58 15.62
CA SER A 159 7.86 3.92 15.08
C SER A 159 7.85 3.91 13.54
N VAL A 160 8.54 2.96 12.93
CA VAL A 160 8.57 2.79 11.47
C VAL A 160 7.20 2.39 10.92
N ASP A 161 6.53 1.44 11.57
CA ASP A 161 5.19 1.00 11.19
C ASP A 161 4.21 2.18 11.21
N ARG A 162 4.21 2.97 12.29
CA ARG A 162 3.37 4.15 12.40
C ARG A 162 3.63 5.17 11.31
N ALA A 163 4.89 5.54 11.09
CA ALA A 163 5.25 6.53 10.09
C ALA A 163 4.78 6.14 8.68
N LEU A 164 4.98 4.89 8.30
CA LEU A 164 4.58 4.39 6.98
C LEU A 164 3.05 4.21 6.85
N LEU A 165 2.36 3.78 7.93
CA LEU A 165 0.90 3.68 7.96
C LEU A 165 0.24 5.07 7.90
N ASP A 166 0.74 6.05 8.65
CA ASP A 166 0.29 7.45 8.57
C ASP A 166 0.47 7.98 7.13
N GLY A 167 1.59 7.64 6.47
CA GLY A 167 1.89 8.01 5.08
C GLY A 167 0.92 7.46 4.02
N ILE A 168 0.22 6.36 4.30
CA ILE A 168 -0.86 5.85 3.44
C ILE A 168 -2.25 6.30 3.88
N GLY A 169 -2.34 7.22 4.85
CA GLY A 169 -3.58 7.77 5.39
C GLY A 169 -4.36 6.74 6.24
N ALA A 170 -3.68 5.88 6.98
CA ALA A 170 -4.28 5.09 8.04
C ALA A 170 -4.43 5.92 9.32
N GLU A 171 -5.44 5.63 10.12
CA GLU A 171 -5.51 6.14 11.49
C GLU A 171 -4.73 5.21 12.41
N CYS A 172 -3.84 5.75 13.26
CA CYS A 172 -2.95 4.96 14.10
C CYS A 172 -3.07 5.33 15.57
N ILE A 173 -3.13 4.33 16.45
CA ILE A 173 -3.04 4.47 17.89
C ILE A 173 -1.80 3.71 18.35
N TRP A 174 -0.96 4.36 19.14
CA TRP A 174 0.18 3.73 19.80
C TRP A 174 -0.30 2.89 20.97
N VAL A 175 0.20 1.68 21.10
CA VAL A 175 -0.08 0.78 22.21
C VAL A 175 1.22 0.43 22.91
N ASP A 176 1.25 0.62 24.23
CA ASP A 176 2.31 0.17 25.12
C ASP A 176 1.74 -0.82 26.13
N ASN A 177 2.31 -2.01 26.18
CA ASN A 177 2.00 -3.01 27.17
C ASN A 177 3.15 -3.09 28.19
N GLN A 178 2.95 -2.44 29.33
CA GLN A 178 3.94 -2.43 30.41
C GLN A 178 3.70 -3.61 31.35
N GLY A 179 4.77 -4.36 31.63
CA GLY A 179 4.74 -5.44 32.61
C GLY A 179 4.15 -6.76 32.12
N ALA A 180 4.08 -6.97 30.80
CA ALA A 180 3.77 -8.28 30.23
C ALA A 180 4.85 -9.32 30.59
N ARG A 181 4.50 -10.62 30.55
CA ARG A 181 5.49 -11.70 30.78
C ARG A 181 6.71 -11.64 29.86
N SER A 182 6.56 -11.01 28.68
CA SER A 182 7.60 -10.81 27.67
C SER A 182 8.42 -9.53 27.88
N GLY A 183 8.14 -8.70 28.90
CA GLY A 183 8.70 -7.36 29.08
C GLY A 183 7.79 -6.28 28.47
N ASP A 184 8.27 -5.03 28.51
CA ASP A 184 7.58 -3.90 27.88
C ASP A 184 7.57 -4.07 26.35
N HIS A 185 6.42 -3.85 25.72
CA HIS A 185 6.25 -4.00 24.28
C HIS A 185 5.40 -2.90 23.69
N SER A 186 5.79 -2.39 22.52
CA SER A 186 5.09 -1.33 21.80
C SER A 186 4.71 -1.79 20.39
N TRP A 187 3.48 -1.46 19.97
CA TRP A 187 2.99 -1.74 18.62
C TRP A 187 1.90 -0.74 18.21
N ILE A 188 1.28 -0.93 17.06
CA ILE A 188 0.26 -0.03 16.51
C ILE A 188 -1.10 -0.75 16.41
N LEU A 189 -2.17 -0.07 16.84
CA LEU A 189 -3.52 -0.32 16.33
C LEU A 189 -3.72 0.58 15.13
N CYS A 190 -4.13 0.01 13.99
CA CYS A 190 -4.40 0.79 12.79
C CYS A 190 -5.81 0.57 12.26
N ASN A 191 -6.39 1.62 11.67
CA ASN A 191 -7.67 1.60 10.98
C ASN A 191 -7.48 2.03 9.51
N LEU A 192 -7.76 1.11 8.60
CA LEU A 192 -7.71 1.33 7.15
C LEU A 192 -9.07 1.75 6.56
N GLY A 193 -10.06 2.03 7.42
CA GLY A 193 -11.44 2.37 7.06
C GLY A 193 -12.46 1.25 7.31
N THR A 194 -12.03 0.12 7.89
CA THR A 194 -12.88 -1.06 8.15
C THR A 194 -12.93 -1.48 9.61
N GLY A 195 -12.29 -0.72 10.51
CA GLY A 195 -12.17 -1.02 11.93
C GLY A 195 -10.72 -0.99 12.40
N TRP A 196 -10.54 -1.22 13.70
CA TRP A 196 -9.25 -1.22 14.38
C TRP A 196 -8.66 -2.62 14.44
N TYR A 197 -7.38 -2.74 14.10
CA TYR A 197 -6.65 -4.02 14.06
C TYR A 197 -5.24 -3.83 14.60
N HIS A 198 -4.73 -4.86 15.27
CA HIS A 198 -3.34 -4.91 15.71
C HIS A 198 -2.40 -5.07 14.53
N PHE A 199 -1.35 -4.25 14.53
CA PHE A 199 -0.30 -4.25 13.52
C PHE A 199 1.05 -4.16 14.23
N ASP A 200 1.83 -5.22 14.16
CA ASP A 200 3.14 -5.32 14.79
C ASP A 200 4.08 -6.13 13.90
N SER A 201 4.99 -5.44 13.26
CA SER A 201 5.97 -6.06 12.36
C SER A 201 7.22 -6.60 13.08
N THR A 202 7.28 -6.53 14.41
CA THR A 202 8.37 -7.07 15.21
C THR A 202 8.57 -8.55 14.92
N ARG A 203 9.82 -8.99 14.76
CA ARG A 203 10.13 -10.40 14.53
C ARG A 203 9.93 -11.21 15.81
N MET A 204 8.99 -12.14 15.76
CA MET A 204 8.72 -13.08 16.82
C MET A 204 9.49 -14.39 16.62
N TYR A 205 9.96 -14.98 17.71
CA TYR A 205 10.78 -16.20 17.67
C TYR A 205 10.03 -17.44 17.17
N ASP A 206 8.71 -17.45 17.29
CA ASP A 206 7.82 -18.55 16.89
C ASP A 206 7.23 -18.40 15.48
N GLY A 207 7.58 -17.32 14.78
CA GLY A 207 7.07 -17.02 13.44
C GLY A 207 5.65 -16.46 13.42
N PHE A 208 5.12 -16.04 14.57
CA PHE A 208 3.81 -15.39 14.65
C PHE A 208 3.81 -14.05 13.87
N GLU A 209 2.80 -13.84 13.03
CA GLU A 209 2.60 -12.61 12.27
C GLU A 209 1.43 -11.81 12.85
N CYS A 210 1.69 -10.69 13.52
CA CYS A 210 0.67 -9.78 14.00
C CYS A 210 0.31 -8.74 12.93
N PHE A 211 -0.35 -9.19 11.87
CA PHE A 211 -0.80 -8.36 10.77
C PHE A 211 -2.31 -8.28 10.71
N MET A 212 -2.87 -7.10 11.03
CA MET A 212 -4.31 -6.82 10.96
C MET A 212 -5.17 -7.82 11.76
N LEU A 213 -4.72 -8.13 12.97
CA LEU A 213 -5.42 -9.06 13.86
C LEU A 213 -6.43 -8.31 14.75
N THR A 214 -7.54 -8.97 15.07
CA THR A 214 -8.52 -8.49 16.06
C THR A 214 -8.03 -8.76 17.48
N ASP A 215 -8.63 -8.09 18.48
CA ASP A 215 -8.33 -8.29 19.89
C ASP A 215 -8.40 -9.80 20.29
N SER A 216 -9.41 -10.52 19.80
CA SER A 216 -9.55 -11.95 20.11
C SER A 216 -8.45 -12.83 19.50
N GLN A 217 -7.85 -12.41 18.37
CA GLN A 217 -6.77 -13.17 17.72
C GLN A 217 -5.42 -12.92 18.37
N VAL A 218 -5.23 -11.80 19.04
CA VAL A 218 -3.97 -11.48 19.75
C VAL A 218 -4.02 -11.81 21.23
N GLN A 219 -5.18 -12.22 21.77
CA GLN A 219 -5.36 -12.45 23.21
C GLN A 219 -4.39 -13.48 23.78
N ASP A 220 -4.10 -14.55 23.03
CA ASP A 220 -3.13 -15.57 23.43
C ASP A 220 -1.69 -15.07 23.38
N TYR A 221 -1.47 -13.96 22.68
CA TYR A 221 -0.17 -13.35 22.48
C TYR A 221 0.16 -12.25 23.52
N ILE A 222 -0.87 -11.54 24.01
CA ILE A 222 -0.71 -10.44 24.99
C ILE A 222 -0.69 -11.00 26.44
N ASN A 223 -1.21 -12.21 26.69
CA ASN A 223 -1.24 -12.88 28.01
C ASN A 223 -0.04 -13.81 28.20
#